data_1da3b12f9dbe3273042dced13b2e9e9b
#
_entry.id   1da3b12f9dbe3273042dced13b2e9e9b
#
_cell.length_a   1.000
_cell.length_b   1.000
_cell.length_c   1.000
_cell.angle_alpha   90.00
_cell.angle_beta   90.00
_cell.angle_gamma   90.00
#
_symmetry.space_group_name_H-M   'P 1'
#
loop_
_entity.id
_entity.type
_entity.pdbx_description
1 polymer ?
#
loop_
_entity_poly.entity_id
_entity_poly.type
_entity_poly.pdbx_seq_one_letter_code
_entity_poly.pdbx_strand_id
1 'polypeptide(L)'
;LHQGTLAPAERSKSLAQLAFHHVRIGEGKAARRAIDAAFQHEEALSAQEKIQLRKARAMIALREAEIENCVQRHNAQCCIFPLADGGLHEVAAPARAATADLLEILKSAPGDEMVQWLLNLAAMATGNYPDAVPEPFRIPPKHFEPGEAGSGIDPFVDVAPKLGVDTFDLCGGVVVEDFNNDGYFDILSSTSDPRGSLRLYLSEKDMRFRDATNESGVREQLGGFNCVAADYDNDGDADLLVLRGAWLGTQGAIRNSLLRNDTGPGGGHVKFTDVTAAAGLAAPAYPTQTAAW
;
A
#
# COMPACT_ATOMS: atom_id res chain seq x y z
N LEU A 1 -24.37 -15.62 25.90
CA LEU A 1 -24.16 -14.92 24.66
C LEU A 1 -25.35 -15.23 23.76
N HIS A 2 -26.32 -14.32 23.61
CA HIS A 2 -27.43 -14.42 22.68
C HIS A 2 -26.85 -14.46 21.24
N GLN A 3 -26.95 -15.59 20.57
CA GLN A 3 -26.82 -15.68 19.12
C GLN A 3 -28.12 -15.17 18.48
N GLY A 4 -28.36 -13.88 18.56
CA GLY A 4 -29.36 -13.22 17.72
C GLY A 4 -28.84 -13.23 16.29
N THR A 5 -29.59 -13.79 15.36
CA THR A 5 -29.31 -13.66 13.91
C THR A 5 -29.39 -12.19 13.55
N LEU A 6 -28.29 -11.60 13.10
CA LEU A 6 -28.24 -10.21 12.63
C LEU A 6 -29.33 -9.98 11.56
N ALA A 7 -29.97 -8.82 11.59
CA ALA A 7 -30.86 -8.40 10.52
C ALA A 7 -30.12 -8.40 9.18
N PRO A 8 -30.78 -8.68 8.04
CA PRO A 8 -30.12 -8.80 6.73
C PRO A 8 -29.23 -7.59 6.38
N ALA A 9 -29.68 -6.37 6.66
CA ALA A 9 -28.89 -5.15 6.42
C ALA A 9 -27.63 -5.09 7.30
N GLU A 10 -27.74 -5.44 8.58
CA GLU A 10 -26.59 -5.48 9.50
C GLU A 10 -25.60 -6.58 9.11
N ARG A 11 -26.11 -7.71 8.65
CA ARG A 11 -25.29 -8.81 8.16
C ARG A 11 -24.50 -8.41 6.92
N SER A 12 -25.13 -7.72 5.95
CA SER A 12 -24.46 -7.18 4.78
C SER A 12 -23.33 -6.24 5.18
N LYS A 13 -23.58 -5.28 6.08
CA LYS A 13 -22.58 -4.32 6.57
C LYS A 13 -21.41 -5.01 7.26
N SER A 14 -21.69 -5.97 8.13
CA SER A 14 -20.64 -6.73 8.84
C SER A 14 -19.78 -7.54 7.89
N LEU A 15 -20.38 -8.16 6.88
CA LEU A 15 -19.64 -8.90 5.85
C LEU A 15 -18.77 -7.97 4.98
N ALA A 16 -19.27 -6.78 4.64
CA ALA A 16 -18.48 -5.78 3.93
C ALA A 16 -17.29 -5.28 4.76
N GLN A 17 -17.48 -5.05 6.06
CA GLN A 17 -16.37 -4.72 6.97
C GLN A 17 -15.35 -5.86 7.06
N LEU A 18 -15.80 -7.10 7.17
CA LEU A 18 -14.93 -8.29 7.15
C LEU A 18 -14.10 -8.36 5.86
N ALA A 19 -14.72 -8.06 4.71
CA ALA A 19 -14.02 -8.01 3.43
C ALA A 19 -12.88 -6.98 3.44
N PHE A 20 -13.09 -5.79 3.99
CA PHE A 20 -12.04 -4.79 4.14
C PHE A 20 -10.91 -5.25 5.08
N HIS A 21 -11.23 -5.94 6.16
CA HIS A 21 -10.19 -6.51 7.02
C HIS A 21 -9.34 -7.54 6.28
N HIS A 22 -9.95 -8.41 5.47
CA HIS A 22 -9.22 -9.37 4.64
C HIS A 22 -8.32 -8.66 3.60
N VAL A 23 -8.78 -7.55 2.98
CA VAL A 23 -7.92 -6.76 2.08
C VAL A 23 -6.70 -6.23 2.83
N ARG A 24 -6.89 -5.67 4.03
CA ARG A 24 -5.79 -5.09 4.83
C ARG A 24 -4.71 -6.10 5.20
N ILE A 25 -5.06 -7.36 5.34
CA ILE A 25 -4.11 -8.43 5.66
C ILE A 25 -3.71 -9.27 4.43
N GLY A 26 -3.99 -8.76 3.22
CA GLY A 26 -3.56 -9.40 1.97
C GLY A 26 -4.33 -10.66 1.56
N GLU A 27 -5.46 -10.96 2.20
CA GLU A 27 -6.28 -12.13 1.94
C GLU A 27 -7.35 -11.87 0.86
N GLY A 28 -6.94 -11.54 -0.37
CA GLY A 28 -7.84 -11.12 -1.46
C GLY A 28 -8.97 -12.09 -1.76
N LYS A 29 -8.70 -13.40 -1.79
CA LYS A 29 -9.74 -14.41 -2.01
C LYS A 29 -10.77 -14.48 -0.88
N ALA A 30 -10.36 -14.26 0.37
CA ALA A 30 -11.29 -14.19 1.50
C ALA A 30 -12.11 -12.90 1.46
N ALA A 31 -11.48 -11.77 1.10
CA ALA A 31 -12.16 -10.51 0.88
C ALA A 31 -13.25 -10.62 -0.20
N ARG A 32 -12.94 -11.26 -1.32
CA ARG A 32 -13.90 -11.53 -2.39
C ARG A 32 -15.09 -12.31 -1.89
N ARG A 33 -14.87 -13.44 -1.21
CA ARG A 33 -15.98 -14.26 -0.66
C ARG A 33 -16.85 -13.48 0.32
N ALA A 34 -16.25 -12.68 1.17
CA ALA A 34 -16.98 -11.90 2.17
C ALA A 34 -17.85 -10.81 1.51
N ILE A 35 -17.32 -10.08 0.51
CA ILE A 35 -18.09 -9.04 -0.17
C ILE A 35 -19.20 -9.64 -1.03
N ASP A 36 -18.98 -10.77 -1.71
CA ASP A 36 -20.02 -11.44 -2.48
C ASP A 36 -21.13 -11.98 -1.57
N ALA A 37 -20.80 -12.47 -0.36
CA ALA A 37 -21.79 -12.83 0.64
C ALA A 37 -22.59 -11.61 1.17
N ALA A 38 -21.96 -10.43 1.27
CA ALA A 38 -22.67 -9.18 1.62
C ALA A 38 -23.74 -8.84 0.58
N PHE A 39 -23.45 -9.05 -0.71
CA PHE A 39 -24.38 -8.80 -1.80
C PHE A 39 -25.65 -9.65 -1.75
N GLN A 40 -25.62 -10.83 -1.18
CA GLN A 40 -26.82 -11.66 -1.00
C GLN A 40 -27.90 -11.02 -0.11
N HIS A 41 -27.55 -9.95 0.57
CA HIS A 41 -28.43 -9.19 1.46
C HIS A 41 -28.66 -7.75 0.98
N GLU A 42 -28.25 -7.39 -0.27
CA GLU A 42 -28.29 -6.02 -0.77
C GLU A 42 -29.71 -5.42 -0.80
N GLU A 43 -30.75 -6.24 -0.98
CA GLU A 43 -32.14 -5.79 -1.04
C GLU A 43 -32.61 -5.13 0.27
N ALA A 44 -31.98 -5.45 1.40
CA ALA A 44 -32.29 -4.85 2.69
C ALA A 44 -31.58 -3.49 2.91
N LEU A 45 -30.76 -3.03 1.97
CA LEU A 45 -29.99 -1.79 2.06
C LEU A 45 -30.72 -0.64 1.37
N SER A 46 -30.52 0.57 1.88
CA SER A 46 -30.92 1.81 1.21
C SER A 46 -30.15 2.01 -0.10
N ALA A 47 -30.64 2.88 -0.98
CA ALA A 47 -29.96 3.20 -2.25
C ALA A 47 -28.50 3.67 -2.05
N GLN A 48 -28.25 4.50 -1.06
CA GLN A 48 -26.91 4.98 -0.74
C GLN A 48 -26.00 3.85 -0.25
N GLU A 49 -26.51 2.94 0.59
CA GLU A 49 -25.75 1.79 1.08
C GLU A 49 -25.44 0.79 -0.04
N LYS A 50 -26.36 0.59 -1.00
CA LYS A 50 -26.10 -0.21 -2.20
C LYS A 50 -24.94 0.36 -3.03
N ILE A 51 -24.88 1.67 -3.21
CA ILE A 51 -23.76 2.34 -3.89
C ILE A 51 -22.46 2.08 -3.14
N GLN A 52 -22.43 2.23 -1.81
CA GLN A 52 -21.22 1.97 -1.02
C GLN A 52 -20.78 0.50 -1.09
N LEU A 53 -21.73 -0.43 -1.06
CA LEU A 53 -21.43 -1.85 -1.20
C LEU A 53 -20.83 -2.17 -2.58
N ARG A 54 -21.36 -1.58 -3.66
CA ARG A 54 -20.80 -1.70 -5.03
C ARG A 54 -19.39 -1.09 -5.13
N LYS A 55 -19.18 0.09 -4.55
CA LYS A 55 -17.84 0.68 -4.46
C LYS A 55 -16.85 -0.28 -3.76
N ALA A 56 -17.26 -0.83 -2.63
CA ALA A 56 -16.43 -1.77 -1.89
C ALA A 56 -16.07 -3.01 -2.74
N ARG A 57 -17.04 -3.59 -3.46
CA ARG A 57 -16.79 -4.75 -4.33
C ARG A 57 -15.87 -4.41 -5.50
N ALA A 58 -16.08 -3.29 -6.15
CA ALA A 58 -15.21 -2.82 -7.23
C ALA A 58 -13.76 -2.59 -6.75
N MET A 59 -13.59 -1.95 -5.59
CA MET A 59 -12.27 -1.72 -4.98
C MET A 59 -11.54 -3.04 -4.65
N ILE A 60 -12.26 -4.02 -4.07
CA ILE A 60 -11.71 -5.33 -3.77
C ILE A 60 -11.29 -6.05 -5.06
N ALA A 61 -12.10 -5.95 -6.11
CA ALA A 61 -11.80 -6.54 -7.41
C ALA A 61 -10.56 -5.90 -8.06
N LEU A 62 -10.43 -4.57 -8.01
CA LEU A 62 -9.25 -3.87 -8.52
C LEU A 62 -8.00 -4.22 -7.72
N ARG A 63 -8.11 -4.33 -6.39
CA ARG A 63 -6.99 -4.77 -5.57
C ARG A 63 -6.55 -6.20 -5.87
N GLU A 64 -7.49 -7.09 -6.12
CA GLU A 64 -7.19 -8.46 -6.59
C GLU A 64 -6.49 -8.43 -7.95
N ALA A 65 -6.98 -7.59 -8.88
CA ALA A 65 -6.35 -7.39 -10.20
C ALA A 65 -4.91 -6.90 -10.07
N GLU A 66 -4.66 -5.93 -9.20
CA GLU A 66 -3.33 -5.40 -8.91
C GLU A 66 -2.40 -6.49 -8.36
N ILE A 67 -2.84 -7.24 -7.35
CA ILE A 67 -2.03 -8.30 -6.75
C ILE A 67 -1.66 -9.36 -7.79
N GLU A 68 -2.61 -9.83 -8.58
CA GLU A 68 -2.39 -10.89 -9.57
C GLU A 68 -1.49 -10.44 -10.74
N ASN A 69 -1.46 -9.18 -11.08
CA ASN A 69 -0.75 -8.68 -12.25
C ASN A 69 0.46 -7.79 -11.91
N CYS A 70 0.26 -6.76 -11.10
CA CYS A 70 1.34 -5.81 -10.83
C CYS A 70 2.31 -6.30 -9.75
N VAL A 71 1.81 -7.16 -8.83
CA VAL A 71 2.61 -7.70 -7.74
C VAL A 71 3.30 -9.00 -8.12
N GLN A 72 2.49 -10.00 -8.51
CA GLN A 72 3.02 -11.33 -8.82
C GLN A 72 3.73 -11.40 -10.18
N ARG A 73 3.46 -10.41 -11.04
CA ARG A 73 4.00 -10.28 -12.40
C ARG A 73 4.65 -8.92 -12.62
N HIS A 74 5.29 -8.40 -11.58
CA HIS A 74 5.90 -7.06 -11.63
C HIS A 74 6.85 -6.91 -12.82
N ASN A 75 6.74 -5.75 -13.49
CA ASN A 75 7.65 -5.33 -14.54
C ASN A 75 7.70 -3.79 -14.59
N ALA A 76 8.66 -3.25 -15.31
CA ALA A 76 8.91 -1.80 -15.39
C ALA A 76 7.78 -0.98 -16.03
N GLN A 77 6.77 -1.62 -16.63
CA GLN A 77 5.61 -0.96 -17.25
C GLN A 77 4.36 -1.00 -16.36
N CYS A 78 4.39 -1.73 -15.25
CA CYS A 78 3.32 -1.71 -14.28
C CYS A 78 3.10 -0.30 -13.73
N CYS A 79 1.84 0.12 -13.62
CA CYS A 79 1.43 1.42 -13.03
C CYS A 79 1.87 2.67 -13.82
N ILE A 80 2.37 2.55 -15.04
CA ILE A 80 2.66 3.67 -15.93
C ILE A 80 1.43 3.95 -16.80
N PHE A 81 0.87 5.15 -16.68
CA PHE A 81 -0.34 5.54 -17.42
C PHE A 81 -0.02 6.25 -18.75
N PRO A 82 -0.80 5.96 -19.83
CA PRO A 82 -1.83 4.92 -19.90
C PRO A 82 -1.21 3.52 -19.89
N LEU A 83 -1.87 2.55 -19.22
CA LEU A 83 -1.37 1.18 -19.18
C LEU A 83 -1.33 0.60 -20.61
N ALA A 84 -0.17 0.09 -20.99
CA ALA A 84 0.09 -0.52 -22.29
C ALA A 84 1.10 -1.67 -22.14
N ASP A 85 1.25 -2.46 -23.18
CA ASP A 85 2.24 -3.55 -23.26
C ASP A 85 2.29 -4.41 -21.98
N GLY A 86 3.42 -4.43 -21.27
CA GLY A 86 3.59 -5.17 -20.02
C GLY A 86 2.76 -4.65 -18.84
N GLY A 87 2.19 -3.45 -18.92
CA GLY A 87 1.24 -2.92 -17.93
C GLY A 87 -0.18 -3.48 -18.08
N LEU A 88 -0.48 -4.20 -19.17
CA LEU A 88 -1.78 -4.84 -19.35
C LEU A 88 -1.90 -6.08 -18.46
N HIS A 89 -3.09 -6.29 -17.90
CA HIS A 89 -3.34 -7.40 -16.99
C HIS A 89 -3.53 -8.72 -17.75
N GLU A 90 -2.65 -9.69 -17.53
CA GLU A 90 -2.81 -11.05 -18.02
C GLU A 90 -4.03 -11.72 -17.37
N VAL A 91 -4.20 -11.54 -16.06
CA VAL A 91 -5.37 -11.97 -15.30
C VAL A 91 -6.38 -10.83 -15.25
N ALA A 92 -7.05 -10.58 -16.38
CA ALA A 92 -7.96 -9.45 -16.53
C ALA A 92 -9.36 -9.64 -15.90
N ALA A 93 -9.70 -10.84 -15.42
CA ALA A 93 -11.03 -11.13 -14.88
C ALA A 93 -11.45 -10.25 -13.71
N PRO A 94 -10.60 -9.98 -12.71
CA PRO A 94 -10.96 -9.09 -11.59
C PRO A 94 -11.21 -7.64 -12.06
N ALA A 95 -10.38 -7.09 -12.96
CA ALA A 95 -10.56 -5.75 -13.49
C ALA A 95 -11.89 -5.63 -14.30
N ARG A 96 -12.24 -6.65 -15.10
CA ARG A 96 -13.54 -6.72 -15.78
C ARG A 96 -14.72 -6.77 -14.81
N ALA A 97 -14.59 -7.51 -13.72
CA ALA A 97 -15.64 -7.56 -12.70
C ALA A 97 -15.87 -6.17 -12.05
N ALA A 98 -14.80 -5.42 -11.77
CA ALA A 98 -14.89 -4.06 -11.25
C ALA A 98 -15.63 -3.12 -12.22
N THR A 99 -15.38 -3.24 -13.53
CA THR A 99 -15.99 -2.38 -14.56
C THR A 99 -17.53 -2.40 -14.47
N ALA A 100 -18.15 -3.55 -14.26
CA ALA A 100 -19.60 -3.68 -14.16
C ALA A 100 -20.17 -2.86 -12.99
N ASP A 101 -19.57 -2.97 -11.82
CA ASP A 101 -20.01 -2.21 -10.64
C ASP A 101 -19.78 -0.70 -10.80
N LEU A 102 -18.64 -0.30 -11.34
CA LEU A 102 -18.30 1.11 -11.56
C LEU A 102 -19.27 1.78 -12.54
N LEU A 103 -19.67 1.09 -13.61
CA LEU A 103 -20.68 1.58 -14.55
C LEU A 103 -22.04 1.73 -13.88
N GLU A 104 -22.49 0.78 -13.07
CA GLU A 104 -23.75 0.88 -12.34
C GLU A 104 -23.75 2.06 -11.35
N ILE A 105 -22.64 2.33 -10.69
CA ILE A 105 -22.52 3.49 -9.80
C ILE A 105 -22.64 4.79 -10.60
N LEU A 106 -21.93 4.92 -11.72
CA LEU A 106 -21.95 6.13 -12.54
C LEU A 106 -23.31 6.42 -13.19
N LYS A 107 -24.16 5.41 -13.42
CA LYS A 107 -25.55 5.64 -13.83
C LYS A 107 -26.37 6.39 -12.77
N SER A 108 -26.08 6.16 -11.49
CA SER A 108 -26.79 6.79 -10.37
C SER A 108 -26.07 8.02 -9.83
N ALA A 109 -24.76 8.11 -10.01
CA ALA A 109 -23.89 9.18 -9.51
C ALA A 109 -22.87 9.57 -10.59
N PRO A 110 -23.30 10.20 -11.71
CA PRO A 110 -22.45 10.49 -12.87
C PRO A 110 -21.30 11.46 -12.58
N GLY A 111 -21.39 12.25 -11.49
CA GLY A 111 -20.35 13.18 -11.06
C GLY A 111 -19.33 12.61 -10.08
N ASP A 112 -19.31 11.30 -9.86
CA ASP A 112 -18.30 10.68 -8.96
C ASP A 112 -16.97 10.50 -9.70
N GLU A 113 -16.09 11.48 -9.56
CA GLU A 113 -14.80 11.54 -10.24
C GLU A 113 -13.88 10.37 -9.88
N MET A 114 -13.94 9.89 -8.62
CA MET A 114 -13.16 8.71 -8.20
C MET A 114 -13.62 7.47 -8.95
N VAL A 115 -14.93 7.25 -9.05
CA VAL A 115 -15.49 6.09 -9.75
C VAL A 115 -15.22 6.20 -11.26
N GLN A 116 -15.28 7.41 -11.82
CA GLN A 116 -14.90 7.68 -13.20
C GLN A 116 -13.44 7.31 -13.47
N TRP A 117 -12.53 7.76 -12.59
CA TRP A 117 -11.10 7.39 -12.68
C TRP A 117 -10.89 5.87 -12.65
N LEU A 118 -11.48 5.20 -11.66
CA LEU A 118 -11.37 3.75 -11.50
C LEU A 118 -11.92 2.97 -12.70
N LEU A 119 -12.99 3.47 -13.33
CA LEU A 119 -13.53 2.88 -14.56
C LEU A 119 -12.53 2.94 -15.71
N ASN A 120 -11.91 4.10 -15.92
CA ASN A 120 -10.90 4.28 -16.97
C ASN A 120 -9.68 3.41 -16.69
N LEU A 121 -9.23 3.34 -15.43
CA LEU A 121 -8.15 2.46 -15.00
C LEU A 121 -8.44 0.97 -15.28
N ALA A 122 -9.65 0.50 -14.93
CA ALA A 122 -10.06 -0.87 -15.21
C ALA A 122 -10.09 -1.19 -16.71
N ALA A 123 -10.54 -0.23 -17.54
CA ALA A 123 -10.53 -0.36 -18.99
C ALA A 123 -9.10 -0.41 -19.55
N MET A 124 -8.19 0.43 -19.04
CA MET A 124 -6.77 0.39 -19.41
C MET A 124 -6.16 -0.97 -19.04
N ALA A 125 -6.34 -1.41 -17.80
CA ALA A 125 -5.81 -2.68 -17.31
C ALA A 125 -6.23 -3.88 -18.16
N THR A 126 -7.42 -3.82 -18.78
CA THR A 126 -7.93 -4.89 -19.66
C THR A 126 -7.60 -4.70 -21.13
N GLY A 127 -6.85 -3.65 -21.50
CA GLY A 127 -6.51 -3.33 -22.89
C GLY A 127 -7.69 -2.81 -23.74
N ASN A 128 -8.80 -2.41 -23.11
CA ASN A 128 -10.02 -1.98 -23.80
C ASN A 128 -10.27 -0.47 -23.70
N TYR A 129 -9.32 0.28 -23.20
CA TYR A 129 -9.40 1.75 -23.17
C TYR A 129 -8.92 2.32 -24.52
N PRO A 130 -9.55 3.40 -25.03
CA PRO A 130 -10.67 4.15 -24.45
C PRO A 130 -12.05 3.59 -24.81
N ASP A 131 -12.17 2.63 -25.70
CA ASP A 131 -13.40 2.24 -26.37
C ASP A 131 -14.45 1.58 -25.45
N ALA A 132 -14.00 0.85 -24.42
CA ALA A 132 -14.89 0.23 -23.44
C ALA A 132 -15.47 1.22 -22.41
N VAL A 133 -15.00 2.48 -22.39
CA VAL A 133 -15.52 3.51 -21.48
C VAL A 133 -16.56 4.36 -22.20
N PRO A 134 -17.82 4.42 -21.71
CA PRO A 134 -18.83 5.29 -22.29
C PRO A 134 -18.36 6.75 -22.35
N GLU A 135 -18.66 7.45 -23.44
CA GLU A 135 -18.16 8.80 -23.72
C GLU A 135 -18.33 9.79 -22.55
N PRO A 136 -19.47 9.85 -21.84
CA PRO A 136 -19.64 10.78 -20.73
C PRO A 136 -18.68 10.54 -19.55
N PHE A 137 -18.12 9.35 -19.45
CA PHE A 137 -17.23 8.95 -18.34
C PHE A 137 -15.78 8.74 -18.81
N ARG A 138 -15.52 8.95 -20.09
CA ARG A 138 -14.18 8.75 -20.66
C ARG A 138 -13.27 9.92 -20.31
N ILE A 139 -12.13 9.61 -19.74
CA ILE A 139 -11.01 10.55 -19.63
C ILE A 139 -10.30 10.51 -20.99
N PRO A 140 -10.23 11.63 -21.72
CA PRO A 140 -9.61 11.63 -23.06
C PRO A 140 -8.14 11.19 -23.01
N PRO A 141 -7.65 10.39 -23.98
CA PRO A 141 -6.26 9.93 -24.03
C PRO A 141 -5.22 11.04 -23.93
N LYS A 142 -5.53 12.23 -24.47
CA LYS A 142 -4.64 13.40 -24.39
C LYS A 142 -4.23 13.82 -22.98
N HIS A 143 -5.00 13.45 -21.93
CA HIS A 143 -4.64 13.73 -20.55
C HIS A 143 -3.51 12.83 -20.02
N PHE A 144 -3.21 11.75 -20.73
CA PHE A 144 -2.13 10.82 -20.40
C PHE A 144 -0.93 10.97 -21.33
N GLU A 145 -1.04 11.85 -22.34
CA GLU A 145 0.10 12.16 -23.20
C GLU A 145 1.13 12.95 -22.38
N PRO A 146 2.42 12.66 -22.54
CA PRO A 146 3.46 13.50 -21.94
C PRO A 146 3.18 14.95 -22.40
N GLY A 147 3.14 15.89 -21.47
CA GLY A 147 3.08 17.31 -21.81
C GLY A 147 4.21 17.64 -22.81
N GLU A 148 4.05 18.74 -23.57
CA GLU A 148 5.08 19.16 -24.52
C GLU A 148 6.44 19.06 -23.85
N ALA A 149 7.38 18.40 -24.52
CA ALA A 149 8.73 18.14 -24.04
C ALA A 149 9.41 19.46 -23.59
N GLY A 150 9.25 19.82 -22.35
CA GLY A 150 9.64 21.11 -21.81
C GLY A 150 10.20 21.05 -20.38
N SER A 151 10.06 19.94 -19.67
CA SER A 151 10.60 19.83 -18.30
C SER A 151 12.13 19.64 -18.28
N GLY A 152 12.74 19.22 -19.38
CA GLY A 152 14.17 18.92 -19.46
C GLY A 152 14.62 17.77 -18.55
N ILE A 153 13.68 17.08 -17.94
CA ILE A 153 13.94 15.92 -17.06
C ILE A 153 13.37 14.67 -17.75
N ASP A 154 14.25 13.74 -18.05
CA ASP A 154 13.86 12.44 -18.58
C ASP A 154 13.05 11.64 -17.52
N PRO A 155 12.12 10.78 -17.94
CA PRO A 155 11.43 9.89 -17.03
C PRO A 155 12.41 9.02 -16.23
N PHE A 156 12.13 8.86 -14.92
CA PHE A 156 12.91 7.95 -14.09
C PHE A 156 12.74 6.51 -14.58
N VAL A 157 13.85 5.81 -14.68
CA VAL A 157 13.86 4.38 -15.02
C VAL A 157 13.84 3.57 -13.73
N ASP A 158 12.93 2.60 -13.63
CA ASP A 158 12.92 1.67 -12.51
C ASP A 158 14.15 0.76 -12.57
N VAL A 159 15.04 0.91 -11.61
CA VAL A 159 16.26 0.14 -11.45
C VAL A 159 16.21 -0.81 -10.24
N ALA A 160 15.14 -0.76 -9.42
CA ALA A 160 15.01 -1.54 -8.20
C ALA A 160 15.21 -3.05 -8.43
N PRO A 161 14.63 -3.68 -9.49
CA PRO A 161 14.86 -5.10 -9.76
C PRO A 161 16.34 -5.45 -10.03
N LYS A 162 17.08 -4.54 -10.66
CA LYS A 162 18.53 -4.76 -10.96
C LYS A 162 19.41 -4.63 -9.72
N LEU A 163 18.93 -3.84 -8.74
CA LEU A 163 19.67 -3.54 -7.52
C LEU A 163 19.26 -4.46 -6.34
N GLY A 164 18.24 -5.32 -6.55
CA GLY A 164 17.75 -6.24 -5.51
C GLY A 164 16.98 -5.57 -4.38
N VAL A 165 16.37 -4.41 -4.65
CA VAL A 165 15.57 -3.63 -3.69
C VAL A 165 14.10 -3.50 -4.11
N ASP A 166 13.64 -4.33 -5.04
CA ASP A 166 12.28 -4.37 -5.58
C ASP A 166 11.30 -5.14 -4.70
N THR A 167 11.42 -4.98 -3.40
CA THR A 167 10.53 -5.67 -2.46
C THR A 167 9.11 -5.19 -2.61
N PHE A 168 8.20 -6.11 -2.79
CA PHE A 168 6.79 -5.83 -2.76
C PHE A 168 6.22 -5.97 -1.35
N ASP A 169 5.50 -4.93 -0.91
CA ASP A 169 4.78 -4.94 0.35
C ASP A 169 3.61 -3.92 0.29
N LEU A 170 2.80 -3.83 1.35
CA LEU A 170 1.83 -2.74 1.48
C LEU A 170 2.59 -1.43 1.70
N CYS A 171 2.02 -0.31 1.21
CA CYS A 171 2.66 1.00 1.29
C CYS A 171 3.18 1.30 2.71
N GLY A 172 4.37 1.84 2.77
CA GLY A 172 5.06 2.28 3.98
C GLY A 172 5.92 3.50 3.70
N GLY A 173 6.74 3.88 4.64
CA GLY A 173 7.75 4.91 4.49
C GLY A 173 9.10 4.31 4.07
N VAL A 174 9.95 5.19 3.58
CA VAL A 174 11.35 4.88 3.25
C VAL A 174 12.24 5.91 3.93
N VAL A 175 13.31 5.43 4.53
CA VAL A 175 14.41 6.25 5.06
C VAL A 175 15.65 5.94 4.27
N VAL A 176 16.38 6.98 3.86
CA VAL A 176 17.68 6.88 3.21
C VAL A 176 18.69 7.56 4.12
N GLU A 177 19.60 6.79 4.70
CA GLU A 177 20.58 7.23 5.69
C GLU A 177 21.79 6.30 5.67
N ASP A 178 22.94 6.73 6.17
CA ASP A 178 24.14 5.90 6.35
C ASP A 178 24.08 5.23 7.72
N PHE A 179 23.44 4.06 7.80
CA PHE A 179 23.23 3.36 9.06
C PHE A 179 24.46 2.62 9.58
N ASN A 180 25.44 2.38 8.72
CA ASN A 180 26.65 1.65 9.08
C ASN A 180 27.92 2.52 9.14
N ASN A 181 27.79 3.84 8.91
CA ASN A 181 28.87 4.83 8.92
C ASN A 181 30.00 4.51 7.92
N ASP A 182 29.66 3.97 6.74
CA ASP A 182 30.64 3.65 5.70
C ASP A 182 30.74 4.73 4.60
N GLY A 183 29.92 5.77 4.67
CA GLY A 183 29.88 6.90 3.73
C GLY A 183 28.95 6.68 2.54
N TYR A 184 28.18 5.60 2.50
CA TYR A 184 27.17 5.32 1.48
C TYR A 184 25.79 5.30 2.08
N PHE A 185 24.80 5.81 1.35
CA PHE A 185 23.42 5.78 1.82
C PHE A 185 22.80 4.40 1.69
N ASP A 186 22.19 3.96 2.76
CA ASP A 186 21.41 2.73 2.89
C ASP A 186 19.92 3.02 2.71
N ILE A 187 19.11 2.00 2.53
CA ILE A 187 17.66 2.11 2.36
C ILE A 187 16.98 1.27 3.44
N LEU A 188 16.14 1.92 4.24
CA LEU A 188 15.22 1.23 5.14
C LEU A 188 13.79 1.48 4.69
N SER A 189 13.02 0.42 4.49
CA SER A 189 11.61 0.49 4.15
C SER A 189 10.72 -0.10 5.24
N SER A 190 9.55 0.51 5.43
CA SER A 190 8.48 0.01 6.30
C SER A 190 7.27 -0.43 5.49
N THR A 191 6.31 -1.06 6.17
CA THR A 191 5.09 -1.54 5.56
C THR A 191 3.89 -1.30 6.47
N SER A 192 2.73 -0.98 5.91
CA SER A 192 1.47 -0.91 6.66
C SER A 192 0.84 -2.29 6.90
N ASP A 193 1.40 -3.38 6.36
CA ASP A 193 0.96 -4.73 6.71
C ASP A 193 1.30 -5.01 8.19
N PRO A 194 0.30 -5.28 9.05
CA PRO A 194 0.55 -5.55 10.46
C PRO A 194 1.37 -6.84 10.71
N ARG A 195 1.55 -7.67 9.68
CA ARG A 195 2.39 -8.89 9.70
C ARG A 195 3.72 -8.70 8.98
N GLY A 196 3.84 -7.62 8.20
CA GLY A 196 5.05 -7.29 7.46
C GLY A 196 6.11 -6.70 8.39
N SER A 197 7.38 -6.94 8.08
CA SER A 197 8.52 -6.42 8.84
C SER A 197 9.17 -5.25 8.12
N LEU A 198 9.93 -4.46 8.88
CA LEU A 198 10.88 -3.53 8.29
C LEU A 198 11.91 -4.28 7.44
N ARG A 199 12.48 -3.59 6.45
CA ARG A 199 13.58 -4.11 5.64
C ARG A 199 14.71 -3.11 5.59
N LEU A 200 15.93 -3.60 5.75
CA LEU A 200 17.15 -2.81 5.64
C LEU A 200 18.02 -3.35 4.52
N TYR A 201 18.38 -2.47 3.61
CA TYR A 201 19.31 -2.73 2.52
C TYR A 201 20.53 -1.84 2.68
N LEU A 202 21.68 -2.46 2.99
CA LEU A 202 22.94 -1.75 3.08
C LEU A 202 23.55 -1.59 1.70
N SER A 203 23.95 -0.36 1.39
CA SER A 203 24.65 -0.04 0.17
C SER A 203 26.04 -0.68 0.19
N GLU A 204 26.37 -1.34 -0.91
CA GLU A 204 27.72 -1.80 -1.17
C GLU A 204 28.41 -0.91 -2.20
N LYS A 205 29.70 -0.92 -2.26
CA LYS A 205 30.41 -0.26 -3.36
C LYS A 205 29.86 -0.78 -4.69
N ASP A 206 29.82 0.07 -5.70
CA ASP A 206 29.29 -0.25 -7.04
C ASP A 206 27.76 -0.23 -7.19
N MET A 207 27.06 0.55 -6.35
CA MET A 207 25.59 0.69 -6.42
C MET A 207 24.85 -0.65 -6.29
N ARG A 208 25.33 -1.55 -5.47
CA ARG A 208 24.64 -2.78 -5.08
C ARG A 208 24.09 -2.63 -3.68
N PHE A 209 23.05 -3.37 -3.39
CA PHE A 209 22.47 -3.42 -2.04
C PHE A 209 22.47 -4.86 -1.53
N ARG A 210 22.77 -5.00 -0.24
CA ARG A 210 22.71 -6.25 0.48
C ARG A 210 21.58 -6.20 1.50
N ASP A 211 20.70 -7.20 1.48
CA ASP A 211 19.64 -7.32 2.49
C ASP A 211 20.24 -7.66 3.87
N ALA A 212 20.22 -6.70 4.78
CA ALA A 212 20.66 -6.80 6.15
C ALA A 212 19.51 -6.94 7.16
N THR A 213 18.29 -7.14 6.70
CA THR A 213 17.06 -7.17 7.51
C THR A 213 17.13 -8.12 8.70
N ASN A 214 17.65 -9.32 8.49
CA ASN A 214 17.71 -10.33 9.56
C ASN A 214 18.82 -10.04 10.58
N GLU A 215 19.99 -9.63 10.11
CA GLU A 215 21.17 -9.45 10.96
C GLU A 215 21.09 -8.17 11.80
N SER A 216 20.42 -7.13 11.27
CA SER A 216 20.29 -5.85 11.96
C SER A 216 19.24 -5.82 13.08
N GLY A 217 18.40 -6.85 13.20
CA GLY A 217 17.33 -6.90 14.20
C GLY A 217 16.04 -6.16 13.80
N VAL A 218 15.97 -5.49 12.65
CA VAL A 218 14.77 -4.76 12.24
C VAL A 218 13.63 -5.69 11.81
N ARG A 219 13.92 -6.97 11.50
CA ARG A 219 12.89 -7.95 11.09
C ARG A 219 11.82 -8.18 12.14
N GLU A 220 12.14 -8.03 13.42
CA GLU A 220 11.19 -8.23 14.51
C GLU A 220 10.20 -7.06 14.67
N GLN A 221 10.46 -5.95 13.98
CA GLN A 221 9.59 -4.78 13.99
C GLN A 221 8.50 -4.94 12.94
N LEU A 222 7.30 -5.25 13.40
CA LEU A 222 6.14 -5.49 12.54
C LEU A 222 5.34 -4.21 12.30
N GLY A 223 4.88 -4.03 11.09
CA GLY A 223 4.00 -2.96 10.66
C GLY A 223 4.56 -1.58 10.97
N GLY A 224 4.63 -0.70 10.05
CA GLY A 224 5.03 0.68 10.26
C GLY A 224 4.59 1.50 9.08
N PHE A 225 3.70 2.46 9.28
CA PHE A 225 3.24 3.30 8.17
C PHE A 225 4.35 4.21 7.67
N ASN A 226 5.20 4.66 8.59
CA ASN A 226 6.33 5.51 8.27
C ASN A 226 7.48 5.27 9.27
N CYS A 227 8.66 5.71 8.89
CA CYS A 227 9.84 5.72 9.74
C CYS A 227 10.51 7.08 9.67
N VAL A 228 11.14 7.50 10.75
CA VAL A 228 11.95 8.71 10.82
C VAL A 228 13.31 8.33 11.40
N ALA A 229 14.40 8.78 10.77
CA ALA A 229 15.74 8.60 11.28
C ALA A 229 16.28 9.88 11.89
N ALA A 230 16.96 9.78 13.02
CA ALA A 230 17.80 10.81 13.62
C ALA A 230 18.66 10.20 14.72
N ASP A 231 19.77 10.81 15.03
CA ASP A 231 20.62 10.50 16.18
C ASP A 231 19.93 11.05 17.45
N TYR A 232 19.16 10.21 18.18
CA TYR A 232 18.35 10.70 19.30
C TYR A 232 19.13 10.80 20.61
N ASP A 233 20.21 10.04 20.75
CA ASP A 233 21.04 10.04 21.97
C ASP A 233 22.42 10.66 21.78
N ASN A 234 22.69 11.23 20.60
CA ASN A 234 23.90 11.96 20.23
C ASN A 234 25.17 11.11 20.29
N ASP A 235 25.07 9.84 19.90
CA ASP A 235 26.22 8.94 19.81
C ASP A 235 26.87 8.92 18.42
N GLY A 236 26.26 9.55 17.43
CA GLY A 236 26.72 9.68 16.06
C GLY A 236 26.13 8.66 15.10
N ASP A 237 25.32 7.73 15.58
CA ASP A 237 24.63 6.72 14.77
C ASP A 237 23.18 7.16 14.48
N ALA A 238 22.68 6.88 13.31
CA ALA A 238 21.29 7.21 12.96
C ALA A 238 20.32 6.17 13.52
N ASP A 239 19.44 6.58 14.43
CA ASP A 239 18.40 5.78 15.05
C ASP A 239 17.10 5.83 14.28
N LEU A 240 16.13 4.99 14.65
CA LEU A 240 14.84 4.89 13.97
C LEU A 240 13.67 5.04 14.93
N LEU A 241 12.71 5.90 14.54
CA LEU A 241 11.38 5.93 15.13
C LEU A 241 10.38 5.34 14.12
N VAL A 242 9.77 4.21 14.46
CA VAL A 242 8.77 3.51 13.66
C VAL A 242 7.38 3.98 14.06
N LEU A 243 6.64 4.57 13.13
CA LEU A 243 5.34 5.18 13.34
C LEU A 243 4.22 4.25 12.90
N ARG A 244 3.21 4.04 13.75
CA ARG A 244 2.15 3.06 13.51
C ARG A 244 0.75 3.65 13.65
N GLY A 245 -0.20 2.98 13.04
CA GLY A 245 -1.63 3.12 13.31
C GLY A 245 -2.34 4.22 12.54
N ALA A 246 -1.66 5.16 11.87
CA ALA A 246 -2.29 6.30 11.20
C ALA A 246 -3.44 5.92 10.26
N TRP A 247 -3.28 4.85 9.48
CA TRP A 247 -4.27 4.37 8.51
C TRP A 247 -5.49 3.67 9.14
N LEU A 248 -5.45 3.40 10.44
CA LEU A 248 -6.55 2.77 11.18
C LEU A 248 -7.49 3.80 11.83
N GLY A 249 -7.24 5.10 11.63
CA GLY A 249 -8.01 6.17 12.25
C GLY A 249 -8.07 6.03 13.77
N THR A 250 -9.22 6.18 14.37
CA THR A 250 -9.40 6.12 15.84
C THR A 250 -9.05 4.77 16.47
N GLN A 251 -8.94 3.71 15.69
CA GLN A 251 -8.54 2.38 16.16
C GLN A 251 -7.03 2.13 16.04
N GLY A 252 -6.29 3.12 15.57
CA GLY A 252 -4.85 3.01 15.32
C GLY A 252 -3.97 3.36 16.52
N ALA A 253 -4.46 3.31 17.75
CA ALA A 253 -3.65 3.51 18.95
C ALA A 253 -2.70 2.30 19.15
N ILE A 254 -1.67 2.21 18.31
CA ILE A 254 -0.66 1.16 18.31
C ILE A 254 0.65 1.76 18.80
N ARG A 255 1.42 1.00 19.59
CA ARG A 255 2.72 1.42 20.09
C ARG A 255 3.68 1.73 18.93
N ASN A 256 4.25 2.91 18.91
CA ASN A 256 5.41 3.22 18.10
C ASN A 256 6.65 2.48 18.65
N SER A 257 7.73 2.41 17.90
CA SER A 257 8.99 1.83 18.40
C SER A 257 10.14 2.79 18.15
N LEU A 258 10.94 3.02 19.17
CA LEU A 258 12.24 3.67 19.07
C LEU A 258 13.32 2.59 19.08
N LEU A 259 14.09 2.53 17.99
CA LEU A 259 15.17 1.57 17.77
C LEU A 259 16.47 2.33 17.77
N ARG A 260 17.31 2.07 18.77
CA ARG A 260 18.66 2.63 18.83
C ARG A 260 19.59 1.84 17.92
N ASN A 261 20.37 2.55 17.14
CA ASN A 261 21.44 1.96 16.34
C ASN A 261 22.70 1.78 17.20
N ASP A 262 23.14 0.56 17.40
CA ASP A 262 24.31 0.22 18.21
C ASP A 262 25.54 -0.10 17.29
N THR A 263 25.65 0.49 16.11
CA THR A 263 26.74 0.20 15.16
C THR A 263 28.09 0.71 15.64
N GLY A 264 28.12 1.88 16.22
CA GLY A 264 29.31 2.50 16.78
C GLY A 264 30.30 3.11 15.75
N PRO A 265 31.24 3.91 16.22
CA PRO A 265 32.15 4.66 15.36
C PRO A 265 33.09 3.73 14.56
N GLY A 266 33.25 4.06 13.28
CA GLY A 266 34.17 3.36 12.38
C GLY A 266 33.49 2.33 11.48
N GLY A 267 32.19 2.27 11.49
CA GLY A 267 31.39 1.40 10.62
C GLY A 267 31.42 -0.07 11.09
N GLY A 268 30.50 -0.85 10.60
CA GLY A 268 30.48 -2.26 10.95
C GLY A 268 29.16 -2.95 10.68
N HIS A 269 28.86 -3.88 11.57
CA HIS A 269 27.63 -4.65 11.52
C HIS A 269 26.49 -3.84 12.15
N VAL A 270 25.54 -3.41 11.34
CA VAL A 270 24.38 -2.64 11.80
C VAL A 270 23.55 -3.49 12.76
N LYS A 271 23.24 -2.93 13.92
CA LYS A 271 22.39 -3.56 14.91
C LYS A 271 21.46 -2.56 15.56
N PHE A 272 20.17 -2.80 15.45
CA PHE A 272 19.16 -2.03 16.14
C PHE A 272 18.67 -2.72 17.40
N THR A 273 18.54 -1.95 18.49
CA THR A 273 17.97 -2.40 19.76
C THR A 273 16.68 -1.62 20.05
N ASP A 274 15.58 -2.33 20.34
CA ASP A 274 14.31 -1.70 20.75
C ASP A 274 14.45 -1.11 22.16
N VAL A 275 14.58 0.20 22.24
CA VAL A 275 14.69 0.97 23.48
C VAL A 275 13.39 1.69 23.85
N THR A 276 12.30 1.39 23.19
CA THR A 276 10.99 2.04 23.37
C THR A 276 10.55 2.13 24.83
N ALA A 277 10.69 1.03 25.57
CA ALA A 277 10.31 1.00 26.99
C ALA A 277 11.22 1.86 27.86
N ALA A 278 12.54 1.82 27.61
CA ALA A 278 13.54 2.61 28.33
C ALA A 278 13.36 4.12 28.07
N ALA A 279 12.94 4.48 26.86
CA ALA A 279 12.63 5.86 26.47
C ALA A 279 11.24 6.36 26.96
N GLY A 280 10.47 5.54 27.68
CA GLY A 280 9.15 5.91 28.20
C GLY A 280 8.03 5.90 27.15
N LEU A 281 8.26 5.31 25.98
CA LEU A 281 7.32 5.27 24.84
C LEU A 281 6.51 3.97 24.76
N ALA A 282 6.48 3.16 25.81
CA ALA A 282 5.87 1.83 25.80
C ALA A 282 4.33 1.84 25.72
N ALA A 283 3.68 2.95 26.13
CA ALA A 283 2.23 3.08 26.04
C ALA A 283 1.76 3.17 24.60
N PRO A 284 0.56 2.64 24.26
CA PRO A 284 -0.05 2.89 22.97
C PRO A 284 -0.17 4.40 22.73
N ALA A 285 0.34 4.83 21.59
CA ALA A 285 0.26 6.24 21.17
C ALA A 285 -1.02 6.51 20.37
N TYR A 286 -1.28 7.78 20.09
CA TYR A 286 -2.26 8.15 19.07
C TYR A 286 -1.77 7.64 17.71
N PRO A 287 -2.71 7.39 16.75
CA PRO A 287 -2.34 7.04 15.39
C PRO A 287 -1.35 8.06 14.83
N THR A 288 -0.14 7.62 14.52
CA THR A 288 0.95 8.52 14.18
C THR A 288 1.42 8.28 12.74
N GLN A 289 1.49 9.33 11.96
CA GLN A 289 1.93 9.28 10.56
C GLN A 289 3.27 9.94 10.34
N THR A 290 3.58 10.95 11.11
CA THR A 290 4.83 11.69 11.01
C THR A 290 5.30 12.15 12.39
N ALA A 291 6.59 12.34 12.51
CA ALA A 291 7.24 12.93 13.66
C ALA A 291 8.35 13.87 13.19
N ALA A 292 8.76 14.77 14.05
CA ALA A 292 9.95 15.60 13.88
C ALA A 292 10.82 15.47 15.12
N TRP A 293 12.10 15.50 14.92
CA TRP A 293 13.12 15.50 15.97
C TRP A 293 13.51 16.94 16.34
#